data_61fc5cb2fc77dc35e70730094b08176e
#
_entry.id   61fc5cb2fc77dc35e70730094b08176e
#
_cell.length_a   1.000
_cell.length_b   1.000
_cell.length_c   1.000
_cell.angle_alpha   90.00
_cell.angle_beta   90.00
_cell.angle_gamma   90.00
#
_symmetry.space_group_name_H-M   'P 1'
#
loop_
_entity.id
_entity.type
_entity.pdbx_description
1 polymer ?
#
loop_
_entity_poly.entity_id
_entity_poly.type
_entity_poly.pdbx_seq_one_letter_code
_entity_poly.pdbx_strand_id
1 'polypeptide(L)'
;AWRGSEQMGVSAQKTKTNVAIATWEWPAYFDPKLKAEGIKLNISKWRRPAPNTIPWDAKAAGLYMICTLSKHEAEQQGFSESLMLDFEGNVA
;
A
#
# COMPACT_ATOMS: atom_id res chain seq x y z
N ALA A 1 -10.44 10.33 -3.60
CA ALA A 1 -10.56 11.76 -3.26
C ALA A 1 -9.17 12.38 -3.11
N TRP A 2 -9.01 13.66 -3.39
CA TRP A 2 -7.76 14.42 -3.24
C TRP A 2 -8.05 15.87 -2.93
N ARG A 3 -7.08 16.57 -2.38
CA ARG A 3 -7.17 18.01 -2.10
C ARG A 3 -6.87 18.82 -3.35
N GLY A 4 -7.56 19.94 -3.49
CA GLY A 4 -7.31 20.92 -4.56
C GLY A 4 -6.00 21.69 -4.34
N SER A 5 -5.66 22.52 -5.33
CA SER A 5 -4.41 23.30 -5.39
C SER A 5 -4.57 24.75 -4.93
N GLU A 6 -5.66 25.07 -4.26
CA GLU A 6 -5.97 26.45 -3.86
C GLU A 6 -5.02 27.02 -2.83
N GLN A 7 -4.33 26.15 -2.08
CA GLN A 7 -3.35 26.54 -1.09
C GLN A 7 -2.18 25.56 -1.08
N MET A 8 -0.96 26.08 -1.13
CA MET A 8 0.24 25.32 -0.88
C MET A 8 0.53 25.24 0.62
N GLY A 9 1.00 24.09 1.09
CA GLY A 9 1.41 23.87 2.47
C GLY A 9 0.75 22.65 3.10
N VAL A 10 1.08 22.39 4.35
CA VAL A 10 0.58 21.21 5.09
C VAL A 10 -0.90 21.35 5.44
N SER A 11 -1.36 22.57 5.75
CA SER A 11 -2.77 22.83 6.05
C SER A 11 -3.63 22.69 4.79
N ALA A 12 -4.64 21.85 4.87
CA ALA A 12 -5.56 21.61 3.78
C ALA A 12 -6.99 22.15 4.05
N GLN A 13 -7.16 22.94 5.10
CA GLN A 13 -8.50 23.38 5.53
C GLN A 13 -9.21 24.29 4.53
N LYS A 14 -8.44 25.06 3.77
CA LYS A 14 -8.96 25.99 2.75
C LYS A 14 -8.98 25.40 1.33
N THR A 15 -8.58 24.15 1.18
CA THR A 15 -8.60 23.47 -0.13
C THR A 15 -9.90 22.71 -0.34
N LYS A 16 -10.36 22.65 -1.59
CA LYS A 16 -11.50 21.85 -1.97
C LYS A 16 -11.14 20.35 -1.91
N THR A 17 -12.12 19.53 -1.58
CA THR A 17 -12.00 18.08 -1.73
C THR A 17 -12.60 17.69 -3.08
N ASN A 18 -11.77 17.07 -3.92
CA ASN A 18 -12.20 16.51 -5.19
C ASN A 18 -12.41 15.02 -5.05
N VAL A 19 -13.41 14.50 -5.75
CA VAL A 19 -13.75 13.08 -5.73
C VAL A 19 -13.94 12.60 -7.16
N ALA A 20 -13.39 11.45 -7.47
CA ALA A 20 -13.70 10.72 -8.69
C ALA A 20 -13.99 9.27 -8.31
N ILE A 21 -14.94 8.66 -9.03
CA ILE A 21 -15.26 7.24 -8.94
C ILE A 21 -15.01 6.65 -10.31
N ALA A 22 -14.17 5.64 -10.39
CA ALA A 22 -13.88 4.90 -11.60
C ALA A 22 -14.15 3.41 -11.37
N THR A 23 -14.74 2.78 -12.36
CA THR A 23 -14.99 1.34 -12.36
C THR A 23 -14.39 0.73 -13.64
N TRP A 24 -13.75 -0.41 -13.49
CA TRP A 24 -13.20 -1.16 -14.62
C TRP A 24 -13.17 -2.64 -14.27
N GLU A 25 -13.05 -3.47 -15.29
CA GLU A 25 -12.82 -4.89 -15.11
C GLU A 25 -11.45 -5.12 -14.44
N TRP A 26 -11.44 -5.86 -13.33
CA TRP A 26 -10.22 -6.15 -12.60
C TRP A 26 -9.86 -7.63 -12.79
N PRO A 27 -8.71 -7.94 -13.39
CA PRO A 27 -8.26 -9.31 -13.52
C PRO A 27 -7.88 -9.90 -12.16
N ALA A 28 -7.77 -11.21 -12.08
CA ALA A 28 -7.21 -11.86 -10.90
C ALA A 28 -5.75 -11.39 -10.68
N TYR A 29 -5.37 -11.20 -9.43
CA TYR A 29 -4.00 -10.78 -9.05
C TYR A 29 -2.95 -11.82 -9.48
N PHE A 30 -3.32 -13.09 -9.46
CA PHE A 30 -2.43 -14.20 -9.79
C PHE A 30 -3.09 -15.12 -10.81
N ASP A 31 -2.26 -15.70 -11.66
CA ASP A 31 -2.67 -16.78 -12.54
C ASP A 31 -3.34 -17.89 -11.72
N PRO A 32 -4.40 -18.55 -12.24
CA PRO A 32 -5.08 -19.65 -11.57
C PRO A 32 -4.14 -20.76 -11.11
N LYS A 33 -3.07 -21.05 -11.86
CA LYS A 33 -2.04 -22.02 -11.48
C LYS A 33 -1.31 -21.58 -10.21
N LEU A 34 -0.84 -20.33 -10.15
CA LEU A 34 -0.17 -19.78 -8.97
C LEU A 34 -1.10 -19.74 -7.75
N LYS A 35 -2.40 -19.52 -7.99
CA LYS A 35 -3.40 -19.58 -6.92
C LYS A 35 -3.56 -20.97 -6.32
N ALA A 36 -3.42 -22.01 -7.13
CA ALA A 36 -3.50 -23.41 -6.68
C ALA A 36 -2.20 -23.90 -6.03
N GLU A 37 -1.04 -23.51 -6.59
CA GLU A 37 0.29 -23.95 -6.13
C GLU A 37 0.85 -23.10 -4.99
N GLY A 38 0.29 -21.93 -4.75
CA GLY A 38 0.80 -20.92 -3.83
C GLY A 38 1.81 -19.98 -4.48
N ILE A 39 2.21 -18.97 -3.74
CA ILE A 39 3.17 -17.96 -4.18
C ILE A 39 4.36 -17.91 -3.21
N LYS A 40 5.51 -17.47 -3.74
CA LYS A 40 6.71 -17.27 -2.94
C LYS A 40 6.72 -15.86 -2.38
N LEU A 41 6.96 -15.73 -1.08
CA LEU A 41 7.07 -14.46 -0.39
C LEU A 41 8.47 -14.29 0.19
N ASN A 42 8.98 -13.07 0.18
CA ASN A 42 10.05 -12.67 1.10
C ASN A 42 9.44 -11.99 2.34
N ILE A 43 10.24 -11.71 3.34
CA ILE A 43 9.85 -10.87 4.46
C ILE A 43 10.38 -9.46 4.18
N SER A 44 9.46 -8.49 4.17
CA SER A 44 9.81 -7.09 3.96
C SER A 44 10.75 -6.57 5.06
N LYS A 45 11.71 -5.74 4.68
CA LYS A 45 12.47 -4.92 5.64
C LYS A 45 11.68 -3.75 6.21
N TRP A 46 10.62 -3.33 5.49
CA TRP A 46 9.72 -2.28 5.93
C TRP A 46 8.67 -2.85 6.88
N ARG A 47 8.34 -2.10 7.93
CA ARG A 47 7.34 -2.46 8.91
C ARG A 47 6.07 -1.65 8.72
N ARG A 48 4.91 -2.26 9.03
CA ARG A 48 3.68 -1.48 9.14
C ARG A 48 3.84 -0.47 10.28
N PRO A 49 3.36 0.78 10.08
CA PRO A 49 3.52 1.82 11.08
C PRO A 49 2.77 1.49 12.37
N ALA A 50 3.34 1.91 13.50
CA ALA A 50 2.70 1.79 14.79
C ALA A 50 1.46 2.69 14.88
N PRO A 51 0.44 2.30 15.66
CA PRO A 51 -0.62 3.22 16.07
C PRO A 51 -0.01 4.51 16.62
N ASN A 52 -0.62 5.64 16.39
CA ASN A 52 -0.17 6.98 16.79
C ASN A 52 1.01 7.58 15.99
N THR A 53 1.60 6.88 15.04
CA THR A 53 2.64 7.45 14.17
C THR A 53 2.06 8.08 12.91
N ILE A 54 1.03 7.47 12.37
CA ILE A 54 0.26 7.94 11.19
C ILE A 54 -1.18 7.41 11.33
N PRO A 55 -2.14 7.89 10.54
CA PRO A 55 -3.47 7.29 10.49
C PRO A 55 -3.41 5.92 9.76
N TRP A 56 -2.88 4.92 10.45
CA TRP A 56 -2.50 3.60 9.94
C TRP A 56 -3.67 2.81 9.34
N ASP A 57 -4.89 3.08 9.76
CA ASP A 57 -6.15 2.47 9.31
C ASP A 57 -6.75 3.17 8.09
N ALA A 58 -6.20 4.32 7.68
CA ALA A 58 -6.67 5.04 6.52
C ALA A 58 -6.17 4.41 5.22
N LYS A 59 -7.03 4.31 4.21
CA LYS A 59 -6.63 3.94 2.85
C LYS A 59 -6.11 5.16 2.08
N ALA A 60 -5.04 5.76 2.58
CA ALA A 60 -4.42 6.95 2.01
C ALA A 60 -3.19 6.58 1.16
N ALA A 61 -3.02 7.24 0.02
CA ALA A 61 -1.95 6.93 -0.93
C ALA A 61 -0.55 6.98 -0.29
N GLY A 62 -0.31 7.92 0.62
CA GLY A 62 0.96 8.04 1.32
C GLY A 62 1.35 6.82 2.18
N LEU A 63 0.38 6.00 2.58
CA LEU A 63 0.64 4.79 3.37
C LEU A 63 1.06 3.60 2.51
N TYR A 64 0.86 3.68 1.20
CA TYR A 64 1.20 2.61 0.26
C TYR A 64 2.64 2.65 -0.23
N MET A 65 3.38 3.71 0.08
CA MET A 65 4.78 3.83 -0.33
C MET A 65 5.62 2.64 0.12
N ILE A 66 5.52 2.23 1.38
CA ILE A 66 6.25 1.07 1.91
C ILE A 66 5.80 -0.24 1.26
N CYS A 67 4.52 -0.36 0.88
CA CYS A 67 4.02 -1.54 0.16
C CYS A 67 4.65 -1.62 -1.24
N THR A 68 4.72 -0.50 -1.95
CA THR A 68 5.36 -0.42 -3.27
C THR A 68 6.85 -0.78 -3.20
N LEU A 69 7.57 -0.22 -2.23
CA LEU A 69 9.00 -0.51 -2.04
C LEU A 69 9.23 -1.99 -1.70
N SER A 70 8.39 -2.57 -0.84
CA SER A 70 8.45 -3.98 -0.49
C SER A 70 8.18 -4.89 -1.68
N LYS A 71 7.17 -4.55 -2.49
CA LYS A 71 6.81 -5.29 -3.69
C LYS A 71 7.94 -5.28 -4.72
N HIS A 72 8.52 -4.12 -5.02
CA HIS A 72 9.63 -4.01 -5.95
C HIS A 72 10.85 -4.82 -5.51
N GLU A 73 11.19 -4.78 -4.21
CA GLU A 73 12.29 -5.56 -3.67
C GLU A 73 12.02 -7.07 -3.78
N ALA A 74 10.81 -7.51 -3.47
CA ALA A 74 10.41 -8.91 -3.63
C ALA A 74 10.55 -9.38 -5.08
N GLU A 75 10.05 -8.61 -6.04
CA GLU A 75 10.15 -8.93 -7.47
C GLU A 75 11.60 -8.99 -7.96
N GLN A 76 12.45 -8.07 -7.54
CA GLN A 76 13.89 -8.10 -7.86
C GLN A 76 14.60 -9.34 -7.33
N GLN A 77 14.12 -9.90 -6.22
CA GLN A 77 14.64 -11.12 -5.61
C GLN A 77 13.96 -12.41 -6.15
N GLY A 78 13.04 -12.29 -7.11
CA GLY A 78 12.31 -13.43 -7.69
C GLY A 78 11.16 -13.96 -6.85
N PHE A 79 10.67 -13.18 -5.90
CA PHE A 79 9.46 -13.48 -5.13
C PHE A 79 8.21 -12.86 -5.78
N SER A 80 7.07 -13.48 -5.56
CA SER A 80 5.80 -13.01 -6.10
C SER A 80 5.25 -11.81 -5.34
N GLU A 81 5.50 -11.76 -4.02
CA GLU A 81 4.98 -10.73 -3.12
C GLU A 81 5.86 -10.64 -1.88
N SER A 82 5.61 -9.65 -1.02
CA SER A 82 6.33 -9.43 0.22
C SER A 82 5.40 -9.53 1.43
N LEU A 83 5.78 -10.35 2.41
CA LEU A 83 5.11 -10.42 3.70
C LEU A 83 5.59 -9.26 4.57
N MET A 84 4.68 -8.43 5.02
CA MET A 84 5.00 -7.34 5.93
C MET A 84 4.71 -7.74 7.37
N LEU A 85 5.54 -7.26 8.25
CA LEU A 85 5.35 -7.38 9.69
C LEU A 85 4.94 -6.02 10.26
N ASP A 86 4.27 -6.02 11.40
CA ASP A 86 3.98 -4.81 12.15
C ASP A 86 5.22 -4.26 12.87
N PHE A 87 5.07 -3.18 13.60
CA PHE A 87 6.16 -2.55 14.35
C PHE A 87 6.69 -3.42 15.50
N GLU A 88 5.92 -4.38 16.00
CA GLU A 88 6.31 -5.34 17.01
C GLU A 88 6.94 -6.62 16.43
N GLY A 89 6.78 -6.83 15.12
CA GLY A 89 7.32 -8.00 14.42
C GLY A 89 6.32 -9.13 14.18
N ASN A 90 5.05 -8.91 14.45
CA ASN A 90 4.00 -9.86 14.13
C ASN A 90 3.61 -9.74 12.65
N VAL A 91 3.01 -10.78 12.09
CA VAL A 91 2.47 -10.74 10.72
C VAL A 91 1.32 -9.74 10.66
N ALA A 92 1.35 -8.83 9.69
CA ALA A 92 0.41 -7.73 9.52
C ALA A 92 -0.38 -7.85 8.20
#